data_46ee590c95e10c58b37a3140b4a2c201
#
_entry.id   46ee590c95e10c58b37a3140b4a2c201
#
_cell.length_a   1.000
_cell.length_b   1.000
_cell.length_c   1.000
_cell.angle_alpha   90.00
_cell.angle_beta   90.00
_cell.angle_gamma   90.00
#
_symmetry.space_group_name_H-M   'P 1'
#
loop_
_entity.id
_entity.type
_entity.pdbx_description
1 polymer ?
#
loop_
_entity_poly.entity_id
_entity_poly.type
_entity_poly.pdbx_seq_one_letter_code
_entity_poly.pdbx_strand_id
1 'polypeptide(L)'
;MDSPRLVPAPEFAQRDDDELLERAQEFYKTMQQRRTIRDFSDRPVSREVIEYCLCAAGTAPSGANLQPWHFVAVDDPAVKTKIRVAAEIEEKEFYEQRAPKAWLEALAPLGTDSRKPFLEIAPWLIAVFAQPLRILPDGTRSPTYYAIESVGIATGLLITAVHSCGLAALTHTPSPMGFLNRILDRPSHEKPFVLLVVGHPAKGALVPDIGRKPLSDISSFVSG
;
A
#
# COMPACT_ATOMS: atom_id res chain seq x y z
N MET A 1 34.18 -3.04 17.50
CA MET A 1 33.20 -2.42 16.56
C MET A 1 33.64 -1.00 16.34
N ASP A 2 33.78 -0.57 15.11
CA ASP A 2 34.13 0.81 14.80
C ASP A 2 32.99 1.75 15.24
N SER A 3 33.33 2.96 15.68
CA SER A 3 32.36 3.96 16.06
C SER A 3 31.51 4.35 14.84
N PRO A 4 30.19 4.58 15.00
CA PRO A 4 29.33 4.94 13.87
C PRO A 4 29.76 6.30 13.27
N ARG A 5 29.76 6.40 11.96
CA ARG A 5 29.91 7.68 11.27
C ARG A 5 28.62 8.48 11.38
N LEU A 6 28.66 9.61 12.06
CA LEU A 6 27.54 10.52 12.21
C LEU A 6 27.67 11.70 11.24
N VAL A 7 26.53 12.22 10.81
CA VAL A 7 26.40 13.46 10.02
C VAL A 7 25.40 14.38 10.71
N PRO A 8 25.44 15.71 10.48
CA PRO A 8 24.43 16.62 11.02
C PRO A 8 23.02 16.20 10.59
N ALA A 9 22.05 16.38 11.51
CA ALA A 9 20.65 16.20 11.17
C ALA A 9 20.20 17.20 10.09
N PRO A 10 19.21 16.86 9.24
CA PRO A 10 18.61 17.84 8.35
C PRO A 10 18.06 19.03 9.13
N GLU A 11 18.14 20.22 8.54
CA GLU A 11 17.52 21.41 9.14
C GLU A 11 16.00 21.32 9.06
N PHE A 12 15.33 21.49 10.21
CA PHE A 12 13.89 21.63 10.27
C PHE A 12 13.53 23.13 10.35
N ALA A 13 12.59 23.55 9.49
CA ALA A 13 12.10 24.91 9.55
C ALA A 13 11.50 25.21 10.93
N GLN A 14 11.98 26.30 11.57
CA GLN A 14 11.38 26.80 12.82
C GLN A 14 10.02 27.39 12.49
N ARG A 15 8.99 26.96 13.22
CA ARG A 15 7.60 27.40 13.08
C ARG A 15 7.01 27.67 14.45
N ASP A 16 6.11 28.65 14.51
CA ASP A 16 5.30 28.85 15.70
C ASP A 16 4.16 27.83 15.81
N ASP A 17 3.48 27.81 16.94
CA ASP A 17 2.43 26.84 17.24
C ASP A 17 1.23 26.98 16.29
N ASP A 18 0.91 28.18 15.84
CA ASP A 18 -0.20 28.46 14.93
C ASP A 18 0.09 27.87 13.54
N GLU A 19 1.30 28.07 13.01
CA GLU A 19 1.74 27.48 11.75
C GLU A 19 1.79 25.95 11.81
N LEU A 20 2.26 25.39 12.95
CA LEU A 20 2.26 23.93 13.15
C LEU A 20 0.84 23.36 13.14
N LEU A 21 -0.09 24.05 13.82
CA LEU A 21 -1.50 23.65 13.88
C LEU A 21 -2.16 23.72 12.50
N GLU A 22 -1.95 24.80 11.76
CA GLU A 22 -2.50 24.98 10.41
C GLU A 22 -2.04 23.84 9.47
N ARG A 23 -0.75 23.53 9.44
CA ARG A 23 -0.21 22.43 8.62
C ARG A 23 -0.77 21.06 8.98
N ALA A 24 -0.91 20.81 10.29
CA ALA A 24 -1.50 19.55 10.75
C ALA A 24 -2.97 19.43 10.30
N GLN A 25 -3.73 20.53 10.39
CA GLN A 25 -5.13 20.58 9.94
C GLN A 25 -5.26 20.43 8.42
N GLU A 26 -4.40 21.07 7.62
CA GLU A 26 -4.40 20.95 6.16
C GLU A 26 -4.10 19.53 5.72
N PHE A 27 -3.07 18.91 6.31
CA PHE A 27 -2.75 17.53 6.03
C PHE A 27 -3.90 16.60 6.40
N TYR A 28 -4.50 16.80 7.57
CA TYR A 28 -5.65 16.00 8.01
C TYR A 28 -6.84 16.16 7.06
N LYS A 29 -7.20 17.39 6.64
CA LYS A 29 -8.26 17.65 5.64
C LYS A 29 -8.00 16.91 4.34
N THR A 30 -6.76 16.92 3.85
CA THR A 30 -6.36 16.17 2.66
C THR A 30 -6.58 14.67 2.85
N MET A 31 -6.11 14.11 3.96
CA MET A 31 -6.23 12.68 4.25
C MET A 31 -7.67 12.23 4.54
N GLN A 32 -8.55 13.12 4.99
CA GLN A 32 -9.98 12.82 5.13
C GLN A 32 -10.66 12.53 3.79
N GLN A 33 -10.19 13.12 2.71
CA GLN A 33 -10.72 12.90 1.35
C GLN A 33 -10.31 11.57 0.76
N ARG A 34 -9.28 10.92 1.30
CA ARG A 34 -8.80 9.64 0.81
C ARG A 34 -9.85 8.55 1.04
N ARG A 35 -10.24 7.89 -0.04
CA ARG A 35 -11.18 6.76 -0.04
C ARG A 35 -10.56 5.58 -0.81
N THR A 36 -10.99 4.39 -0.47
CA THR A 36 -10.72 3.19 -1.28
C THR A 36 -11.67 3.19 -2.48
N ILE A 37 -11.12 3.40 -3.67
CA ILE A 37 -11.86 3.44 -4.93
C ILE A 37 -11.78 2.06 -5.58
N ARG A 38 -12.90 1.57 -6.13
CA ARG A 38 -12.99 0.32 -6.90
C ARG A 38 -13.38 0.54 -8.34
N ASP A 39 -13.81 1.75 -8.66
CA ASP A 39 -14.25 2.15 -9.99
C ASP A 39 -13.22 3.12 -10.57
N PHE A 40 -12.33 2.57 -11.40
CA PHE A 40 -11.20 3.27 -11.99
C PHE A 40 -11.48 3.64 -13.44
N SER A 41 -10.89 4.76 -13.87
CA SER A 41 -10.73 5.12 -15.27
C SER A 41 -9.46 4.45 -15.83
N ASP A 42 -9.48 4.18 -17.13
CA ASP A 42 -8.33 3.72 -17.93
C ASP A 42 -7.37 4.88 -18.31
N ARG A 43 -7.68 6.11 -17.85
CA ARG A 43 -6.84 7.28 -18.10
C ARG A 43 -5.40 7.00 -17.66
N PRO A 44 -4.41 7.16 -18.56
CA PRO A 44 -3.02 6.85 -18.25
C PRO A 44 -2.47 7.76 -17.15
N VAL A 45 -1.55 7.22 -16.38
CA VAL A 45 -0.71 7.92 -15.41
C VAL A 45 0.74 7.72 -15.83
N SER A 46 1.53 8.79 -15.88
CA SER A 46 2.92 8.66 -16.30
C SER A 46 3.74 7.81 -15.33
N ARG A 47 4.68 7.08 -15.86
CA ARG A 47 5.62 6.26 -15.08
C ARG A 47 6.39 7.09 -14.06
N GLU A 48 6.80 8.29 -14.43
CA GLU A 48 7.55 9.20 -13.56
C GLU A 48 6.78 9.55 -12.26
N VAL A 49 5.45 9.75 -12.34
CA VAL A 49 4.62 9.97 -11.13
C VAL A 49 4.69 8.77 -10.20
N ILE A 50 4.60 7.56 -10.76
CA ILE A 50 4.69 6.33 -9.96
C ILE A 50 6.09 6.18 -9.34
N GLU A 51 7.14 6.47 -10.09
CA GLU A 51 8.53 6.43 -9.60
C GLU A 51 8.72 7.35 -8.38
N TYR A 52 8.23 8.60 -8.43
CA TYR A 52 8.31 9.50 -7.28
C TYR A 52 7.46 9.02 -6.08
N CYS A 53 6.30 8.43 -6.32
CA CYS A 53 5.50 7.83 -5.24
C CYS A 53 6.25 6.66 -4.58
N LEU A 54 6.94 5.83 -5.37
CA LEU A 54 7.77 4.73 -4.88
C LEU A 54 9.01 5.24 -4.14
N CYS A 55 9.64 6.31 -4.63
CA CYS A 55 10.73 6.98 -3.91
C CYS A 55 10.27 7.48 -2.54
N ALA A 56 9.09 8.12 -2.47
CA ALA A 56 8.52 8.56 -1.20
C ALA A 56 8.27 7.38 -0.23
N ALA A 57 7.73 6.26 -0.73
CA ALA A 57 7.57 5.03 0.05
C ALA A 57 8.92 4.50 0.57
N GLY A 58 9.97 4.57 -0.26
CA GLY A 58 11.32 4.13 0.07
C GLY A 58 12.00 4.94 1.17
N THR A 59 11.47 6.12 1.55
CA THR A 59 11.97 6.91 2.68
C THR A 59 11.48 6.42 4.04
N ALA A 60 10.66 5.39 4.08
CA ALA A 60 10.13 4.85 5.32
C ALA A 60 11.25 4.41 6.27
N PRO A 61 11.09 4.60 7.60
CA PRO A 61 11.99 3.99 8.56
C PRO A 61 11.84 2.46 8.56
N SER A 62 12.94 1.77 8.88
CA SER A 62 12.94 0.31 8.96
C SER A 62 13.91 -0.19 10.02
N GLY A 63 13.66 -1.39 10.54
CA GLY A 63 14.55 -2.02 11.53
C GLY A 63 15.98 -2.10 11.01
N ALA A 64 16.94 -1.51 11.75
CA ALA A 64 18.34 -1.40 11.37
C ALA A 64 18.58 -0.81 9.97
N ASN A 65 17.65 -0.01 9.46
CA ASN A 65 17.67 0.55 8.09
C ASN A 65 17.84 -0.51 6.99
N LEU A 66 17.26 -1.70 7.20
CA LEU A 66 17.38 -2.82 6.27
C LEU A 66 16.45 -2.70 5.05
N GLN A 67 15.45 -1.80 5.09
CA GLN A 67 14.56 -1.47 3.99
C GLN A 67 13.96 -2.73 3.33
N PRO A 68 13.25 -3.59 4.10
CA PRO A 68 12.87 -4.95 3.71
C PRO A 68 11.64 -4.97 2.80
N TRP A 69 11.59 -4.13 1.80
CA TRP A 69 10.53 -4.02 0.81
C TRP A 69 11.04 -4.13 -0.61
N HIS A 70 10.18 -4.64 -1.47
CA HIS A 70 10.35 -4.54 -2.91
C HIS A 70 9.01 -4.20 -3.55
N PHE A 71 9.02 -3.22 -4.44
CA PHE A 71 7.85 -2.78 -5.17
C PHE A 71 7.96 -3.21 -6.63
N VAL A 72 6.91 -3.82 -7.17
CA VAL A 72 6.81 -4.11 -8.60
C VAL A 72 5.63 -3.35 -9.17
N ALA A 73 5.91 -2.31 -9.95
CA ALA A 73 4.89 -1.53 -10.65
C ALA A 73 4.63 -2.14 -12.02
N VAL A 74 3.36 -2.38 -12.33
CA VAL A 74 2.89 -3.09 -13.53
C VAL A 74 1.89 -2.22 -14.27
N ASP A 75 2.21 -1.86 -15.52
CA ASP A 75 1.32 -1.20 -16.48
C ASP A 75 1.03 -2.08 -17.71
N ASP A 76 1.77 -3.17 -17.88
CA ASP A 76 1.60 -4.12 -19.00
C ASP A 76 0.21 -4.79 -18.93
N PRO A 77 -0.65 -4.63 -19.97
CA PRO A 77 -2.00 -5.17 -19.97
C PRO A 77 -2.04 -6.70 -19.87
N ALA A 78 -1.09 -7.40 -20.51
CA ALA A 78 -1.07 -8.85 -20.49
C ALA A 78 -0.69 -9.39 -19.10
N VAL A 79 0.20 -8.71 -18.38
CA VAL A 79 0.56 -9.05 -17.01
C VAL A 79 -0.61 -8.74 -16.07
N LYS A 80 -1.30 -7.58 -16.23
CA LYS A 80 -2.49 -7.22 -15.46
C LYS A 80 -3.61 -8.25 -15.63
N THR A 81 -3.85 -8.74 -16.87
CA THR A 81 -4.82 -9.81 -17.12
C THR A 81 -4.46 -11.10 -16.37
N LYS A 82 -3.18 -11.52 -16.40
CA LYS A 82 -2.74 -12.69 -15.62
C LYS A 82 -2.98 -12.51 -14.13
N ILE A 83 -2.68 -11.33 -13.59
CA ILE A 83 -2.91 -11.00 -12.17
C ILE A 83 -4.39 -11.05 -11.85
N ARG A 84 -5.27 -10.45 -12.68
CA ARG A 84 -6.71 -10.46 -12.47
C ARG A 84 -7.26 -11.89 -12.44
N VAL A 85 -6.94 -12.70 -13.46
CA VAL A 85 -7.44 -14.07 -13.53
C VAL A 85 -7.01 -14.89 -12.31
N ALA A 86 -5.75 -14.79 -11.90
CA ALA A 86 -5.27 -15.50 -10.69
C ALA A 86 -5.93 -14.99 -9.41
N ALA A 87 -6.10 -13.68 -9.27
CA ALA A 87 -6.77 -13.09 -8.12
C ALA A 87 -8.25 -13.50 -8.03
N GLU A 88 -8.98 -13.49 -9.15
CA GLU A 88 -10.39 -13.89 -9.18
C GLU A 88 -10.61 -15.36 -8.85
N ILE A 89 -9.67 -16.25 -9.18
CA ILE A 89 -9.70 -17.65 -8.74
C ILE A 89 -9.64 -17.74 -7.22
N GLU A 90 -8.67 -17.06 -6.59
CA GLU A 90 -8.51 -17.06 -5.13
C GLU A 90 -9.70 -16.40 -4.42
N GLU A 91 -10.22 -15.30 -4.97
CA GLU A 91 -11.39 -14.62 -4.45
C GLU A 91 -12.65 -15.48 -4.55
N LYS A 92 -12.83 -16.19 -5.67
CA LYS A 92 -13.97 -17.10 -5.81
C LYS A 92 -13.94 -18.20 -4.75
N GLU A 93 -12.81 -18.85 -4.56
CA GLU A 93 -12.66 -19.85 -3.50
C GLU A 93 -12.87 -19.24 -2.11
N PHE A 94 -12.38 -18.01 -1.89
CA PHE A 94 -12.60 -17.31 -0.62
C PHE A 94 -14.09 -17.11 -0.36
N TYR A 95 -14.83 -16.49 -1.29
CA TYR A 95 -16.25 -16.17 -1.11
C TYR A 95 -17.14 -17.43 -1.03
N GLU A 96 -16.81 -18.47 -1.79
CA GLU A 96 -17.65 -19.68 -1.88
C GLU A 96 -17.35 -20.72 -0.79
N GLN A 97 -16.10 -20.77 -0.26
CA GLN A 97 -15.67 -21.91 0.55
C GLN A 97 -14.90 -21.54 1.82
N ARG A 98 -14.05 -20.49 1.80
CA ARG A 98 -13.10 -20.22 2.87
C ARG A 98 -13.54 -19.13 3.85
N ALA A 99 -14.38 -18.20 3.42
CA ALA A 99 -14.75 -17.06 4.24
C ALA A 99 -15.71 -17.44 5.36
N PRO A 100 -15.39 -17.16 6.64
CA PRO A 100 -16.35 -17.27 7.73
C PRO A 100 -17.54 -16.33 7.49
N LYS A 101 -18.75 -16.75 7.91
CA LYS A 101 -19.97 -15.97 7.75
C LYS A 101 -19.84 -14.53 8.29
N ALA A 102 -19.24 -14.36 9.47
CA ALA A 102 -19.01 -13.05 10.07
C ALA A 102 -18.13 -12.14 9.21
N TRP A 103 -17.19 -12.71 8.44
CA TRP A 103 -16.37 -11.94 7.52
C TRP A 103 -17.17 -11.49 6.29
N LEU A 104 -17.98 -12.37 5.71
CA LEU A 104 -18.87 -12.01 4.61
C LEU A 104 -19.87 -10.92 5.01
N GLU A 105 -20.43 -10.99 6.21
CA GLU A 105 -21.28 -9.94 6.78
C GLU A 105 -20.54 -8.60 6.92
N ALA A 106 -19.28 -8.61 7.32
CA ALA A 106 -18.45 -7.40 7.38
C ALA A 106 -18.09 -6.83 6.01
N LEU A 107 -17.99 -7.66 4.96
CA LEU A 107 -17.71 -7.23 3.59
C LEU A 107 -18.95 -6.73 2.85
N ALA A 108 -20.14 -7.16 3.23
CA ALA A 108 -21.38 -6.81 2.55
C ALA A 108 -21.60 -5.29 2.38
N PRO A 109 -21.37 -4.44 3.41
CA PRO A 109 -21.50 -2.98 3.26
C PRO A 109 -20.46 -2.35 2.32
N LEU A 110 -19.39 -3.09 1.98
CA LEU A 110 -18.33 -2.60 1.09
C LEU A 110 -18.63 -2.87 -0.38
N GLY A 111 -19.67 -3.66 -0.70
CA GLY A 111 -20.09 -3.96 -2.07
C GLY A 111 -19.00 -4.67 -2.88
N THR A 112 -18.21 -5.55 -2.27
CA THR A 112 -17.13 -6.29 -2.96
C THR A 112 -17.54 -7.74 -3.20
N ASP A 113 -17.16 -8.28 -4.33
CA ASP A 113 -17.42 -9.65 -4.78
C ASP A 113 -16.15 -10.30 -5.35
N SER A 114 -16.27 -11.50 -5.94
CA SER A 114 -15.14 -12.22 -6.51
C SER A 114 -14.59 -11.61 -7.82
N ARG A 115 -15.32 -10.72 -8.50
CA ARG A 115 -14.89 -10.11 -9.75
C ARG A 115 -14.06 -8.86 -9.48
N LYS A 116 -12.93 -8.74 -10.16
CA LYS A 116 -11.95 -7.67 -9.94
C LYS A 116 -11.56 -6.94 -11.25
N PRO A 117 -12.51 -6.40 -12.00
CA PRO A 117 -12.22 -5.76 -13.29
C PRO A 117 -11.25 -4.58 -13.17
N PHE A 118 -11.22 -3.91 -12.03
CA PHE A 118 -10.31 -2.80 -11.75
C PHE A 118 -8.82 -3.20 -11.84
N LEU A 119 -8.47 -4.48 -11.74
CA LEU A 119 -7.09 -4.96 -11.90
C LEU A 119 -6.60 -4.85 -13.35
N GLU A 120 -7.49 -4.74 -14.33
CA GLU A 120 -7.13 -4.47 -15.73
C GLU A 120 -7.37 -3.01 -16.12
N ILE A 121 -8.45 -2.40 -15.61
CA ILE A 121 -8.86 -1.05 -15.99
C ILE A 121 -7.88 -0.01 -15.47
N ALA A 122 -7.52 -0.07 -14.18
CA ALA A 122 -6.59 0.90 -13.60
C ALA A 122 -5.25 0.89 -14.33
N PRO A 123 -4.62 2.07 -14.57
CA PRO A 123 -3.38 2.16 -15.33
C PRO A 123 -2.22 1.43 -14.65
N TRP A 124 -2.19 1.38 -13.32
CA TRP A 124 -1.09 0.77 -12.58
C TRP A 124 -1.55 -0.21 -11.51
N LEU A 125 -0.81 -1.32 -11.39
CA LEU A 125 -0.81 -2.20 -10.23
C LEU A 125 0.56 -2.12 -9.58
N ILE A 126 0.61 -1.98 -8.25
CA ILE A 126 1.87 -1.99 -7.50
C ILE A 126 1.81 -3.15 -6.51
N ALA A 127 2.54 -4.23 -6.81
CA ALA A 127 2.70 -5.33 -5.88
C ALA A 127 3.80 -4.99 -4.87
N VAL A 128 3.45 -5.00 -3.59
CA VAL A 128 4.37 -4.74 -2.49
C VAL A 128 4.77 -6.08 -1.88
N PHE A 129 6.07 -6.32 -1.81
CA PHE A 129 6.64 -7.52 -1.22
C PHE A 129 7.41 -7.18 0.05
N ALA A 130 7.22 -7.98 1.09
CA ALA A 130 8.06 -7.98 2.27
C ALA A 130 9.22 -8.96 2.08
N GLN A 131 10.41 -8.56 2.53
CA GLN A 131 11.64 -9.35 2.49
C GLN A 131 12.03 -9.75 3.93
N PRO A 132 11.42 -10.77 4.54
CA PRO A 132 11.76 -11.22 5.89
C PRO A 132 13.17 -11.81 5.97
N LEU A 133 13.74 -12.15 4.83
CA LEU A 133 15.11 -12.62 4.68
C LEU A 133 15.81 -11.83 3.58
N ARG A 134 17.08 -11.54 3.79
CA ARG A 134 17.99 -11.05 2.76
C ARG A 134 19.03 -12.12 2.42
N ILE A 135 19.47 -12.14 1.18
CA ILE A 135 20.59 -12.98 0.74
C ILE A 135 21.82 -12.11 0.72
N LEU A 136 22.83 -12.50 1.50
CA LEU A 136 24.13 -11.82 1.54
C LEU A 136 24.96 -12.18 0.30
N PRO A 137 26.03 -11.41 -0.03
CA PRO A 137 26.87 -11.68 -1.20
C PRO A 137 27.50 -13.08 -1.23
N ASP A 138 27.70 -13.69 -0.06
CA ASP A 138 28.23 -15.06 0.09
C ASP A 138 27.14 -16.15 -0.03
N GLY A 139 25.88 -15.75 -0.35
CA GLY A 139 24.73 -16.64 -0.41
C GLY A 139 24.07 -16.97 0.94
N THR A 140 24.62 -16.49 2.05
CA THR A 140 24.06 -16.70 3.39
C THR A 140 22.72 -16.00 3.53
N ARG A 141 21.74 -16.66 4.17
CA ARG A 141 20.44 -16.07 4.52
C ARG A 141 20.54 -15.37 5.87
N SER A 142 20.16 -14.10 5.90
CA SER A 142 20.12 -13.28 7.11
C SER A 142 18.69 -12.76 7.31
N PRO A 143 18.12 -12.85 8.52
CA PRO A 143 16.81 -12.29 8.80
C PRO A 143 16.85 -10.75 8.69
N THR A 144 15.72 -10.17 8.34
CA THR A 144 15.46 -8.74 8.49
C THR A 144 14.63 -8.51 9.75
N TYR A 145 14.75 -7.34 10.34
CA TYR A 145 14.07 -7.00 11.58
C TYR A 145 12.81 -6.17 11.27
N TYR A 146 11.68 -6.52 11.91
CA TYR A 146 10.42 -5.79 11.77
C TYR A 146 10.01 -5.60 10.30
N ALA A 147 10.16 -6.66 9.48
CA ALA A 147 9.92 -6.57 8.03
C ALA A 147 8.49 -6.16 7.72
N ILE A 148 7.50 -6.75 8.39
CA ILE A 148 6.08 -6.49 8.14
C ILE A 148 5.69 -5.08 8.58
N GLU A 149 6.14 -4.65 9.76
CA GLU A 149 5.89 -3.30 10.28
C GLU A 149 6.52 -2.25 9.37
N SER A 150 7.77 -2.47 8.95
CA SER A 150 8.50 -1.57 8.04
C SER A 150 7.80 -1.44 6.69
N VAL A 151 7.36 -2.57 6.11
CA VAL A 151 6.62 -2.59 4.84
C VAL A 151 5.25 -1.93 4.99
N GLY A 152 4.58 -2.10 6.15
CA GLY A 152 3.34 -1.42 6.47
C GLY A 152 3.50 0.11 6.46
N ILE A 153 4.58 0.63 7.08
CA ILE A 153 4.89 2.07 7.09
C ILE A 153 5.18 2.56 5.66
N ALA A 154 6.03 1.85 4.90
CA ALA A 154 6.33 2.19 3.51
C ALA A 154 5.07 2.19 2.62
N THR A 155 4.18 1.22 2.81
CA THR A 155 2.89 1.16 2.10
C THR A 155 1.99 2.34 2.47
N GLY A 156 1.95 2.74 3.74
CA GLY A 156 1.21 3.93 4.18
C GLY A 156 1.72 5.21 3.52
N LEU A 157 3.05 5.39 3.43
CA LEU A 157 3.67 6.51 2.71
C LEU A 157 3.35 6.47 1.21
N LEU A 158 3.37 5.27 0.57
CA LEU A 158 3.00 5.11 -0.83
C LEU A 158 1.54 5.56 -1.08
N ILE A 159 0.61 5.11 -0.25
CA ILE A 159 -0.82 5.48 -0.35
C ILE A 159 -0.98 7.00 -0.17
N THR A 160 -0.25 7.59 0.76
CA THR A 160 -0.25 9.04 1.01
C THR A 160 0.28 9.81 -0.19
N ALA A 161 1.41 9.39 -0.77
CA ALA A 161 2.00 10.01 -1.95
C ALA A 161 1.05 9.94 -3.15
N VAL A 162 0.49 8.77 -3.45
CA VAL A 162 -0.50 8.56 -4.51
C VAL A 162 -1.70 9.49 -4.32
N HIS A 163 -2.23 9.59 -3.10
CA HIS A 163 -3.36 10.48 -2.81
C HIS A 163 -3.00 11.96 -2.95
N SER A 164 -1.82 12.36 -2.50
CA SER A 164 -1.33 13.74 -2.63
C SER A 164 -1.13 14.17 -4.08
N CYS A 165 -0.90 13.22 -5.01
CA CYS A 165 -0.86 13.47 -6.45
C CYS A 165 -2.26 13.54 -7.09
N GLY A 166 -3.35 13.43 -6.33
CA GLY A 166 -4.73 13.41 -6.85
C GLY A 166 -5.13 12.08 -7.49
N LEU A 167 -4.42 11.00 -7.19
CA LEU A 167 -4.74 9.67 -7.66
C LEU A 167 -5.50 8.87 -6.59
N ALA A 168 -6.31 7.93 -7.06
CA ALA A 168 -6.99 6.97 -6.23
C ALA A 168 -6.14 5.72 -6.01
N ALA A 169 -6.34 5.08 -4.84
CA ALA A 169 -5.74 3.80 -4.52
C ALA A 169 -6.76 2.83 -3.92
N LEU A 170 -6.57 1.54 -4.22
CA LEU A 170 -7.25 0.42 -3.59
C LEU A 170 -6.20 -0.57 -3.09
N THR A 171 -6.26 -0.91 -1.81
CA THR A 171 -5.52 -2.05 -1.27
C THR A 171 -6.28 -3.35 -1.57
N HIS A 172 -5.65 -4.28 -2.28
CA HIS A 172 -6.22 -5.57 -2.64
C HIS A 172 -5.34 -6.69 -2.09
N THR A 173 -5.96 -7.60 -1.34
CA THR A 173 -5.25 -8.68 -0.62
C THR A 173 -5.93 -10.03 -0.84
N PRO A 174 -5.98 -10.55 -2.09
CA PRO A 174 -6.47 -11.90 -2.32
C PRO A 174 -5.58 -12.90 -1.58
N SER A 175 -6.16 -13.87 -0.91
CA SER A 175 -5.38 -14.80 -0.09
C SER A 175 -5.62 -16.24 -0.53
N PRO A 176 -4.53 -16.99 -0.86
CA PRO A 176 -3.10 -16.64 -0.81
C PRO A 176 -2.65 -15.81 -2.02
N MET A 177 -1.65 -14.93 -1.82
CA MET A 177 -1.10 -14.08 -2.89
C MET A 177 0.15 -14.67 -3.59
N GLY A 178 0.51 -15.92 -3.35
CA GLY A 178 1.72 -16.54 -3.90
C GLY A 178 1.78 -16.58 -5.45
N PHE A 179 0.66 -16.39 -6.13
CA PHE A 179 0.63 -16.26 -7.59
C PHE A 179 1.39 -15.02 -8.07
N LEU A 180 1.48 -13.95 -7.27
CA LEU A 180 2.24 -12.75 -7.61
C LEU A 180 3.74 -13.04 -7.77
N ASN A 181 4.32 -13.89 -6.91
CA ASN A 181 5.72 -14.28 -7.07
C ASN A 181 5.95 -14.95 -8.44
N ARG A 182 5.05 -15.84 -8.86
CA ARG A 182 5.18 -16.56 -10.15
C ARG A 182 4.99 -15.64 -11.35
N ILE A 183 3.97 -14.77 -11.31
CA ILE A 183 3.64 -13.89 -12.44
C ILE A 183 4.69 -12.80 -12.61
N LEU A 184 5.23 -12.28 -11.50
CA LEU A 184 6.17 -11.14 -11.47
C LEU A 184 7.64 -11.59 -11.35
N ASP A 185 7.91 -12.88 -11.46
CA ASP A 185 9.24 -13.47 -11.33
C ASP A 185 9.98 -13.03 -10.07
N ARG A 186 9.26 -13.06 -8.91
CA ARG A 186 9.86 -12.69 -7.62
C ARG A 186 10.29 -13.92 -6.83
N PRO A 187 11.45 -13.84 -6.15
CA PRO A 187 11.96 -14.94 -5.33
C PRO A 187 10.96 -15.44 -4.30
N SER A 188 10.93 -16.73 -4.02
CA SER A 188 9.98 -17.36 -3.07
C SER A 188 10.16 -16.90 -1.61
N HIS A 189 11.31 -16.34 -1.25
CA HIS A 189 11.56 -15.78 0.07
C HIS A 189 10.95 -14.38 0.24
N GLU A 190 10.60 -13.70 -0.84
CA GLU A 190 9.80 -12.48 -0.79
C GLU A 190 8.32 -12.84 -0.59
N LYS A 191 7.67 -12.16 0.32
CA LYS A 191 6.27 -12.42 0.67
C LYS A 191 5.39 -11.29 0.14
N PRO A 192 4.43 -11.57 -0.74
CA PRO A 192 3.46 -10.55 -1.14
C PRO A 192 2.73 -10.01 0.09
N PHE A 193 2.73 -8.70 0.23
CA PHE A 193 2.13 -8.00 1.37
C PHE A 193 0.77 -7.39 0.99
N VAL A 194 0.73 -6.67 -0.11
CA VAL A 194 -0.49 -6.06 -0.66
C VAL A 194 -0.32 -5.78 -2.15
N LEU A 195 -1.39 -5.86 -2.91
CA LEU A 195 -1.47 -5.36 -4.28
C LEU A 195 -2.22 -4.01 -4.24
N LEU A 196 -1.53 -2.94 -4.60
CA LEU A 196 -2.11 -1.60 -4.68
C LEU A 196 -2.55 -1.34 -6.12
N VAL A 197 -3.83 -1.02 -6.30
CA VAL A 197 -4.38 -0.58 -7.59
C VAL A 197 -4.37 0.94 -7.60
N VAL A 198 -3.77 1.56 -8.62
CA VAL A 198 -3.52 3.01 -8.67
C VAL A 198 -3.98 3.59 -9.99
N GLY A 199 -4.70 4.70 -9.94
CA GLY A 199 -5.16 5.40 -11.13
C GLY A 199 -6.13 6.54 -10.80
N HIS A 200 -6.76 7.10 -11.84
CA HIS A 200 -7.83 8.06 -11.66
C HIS A 200 -9.15 7.35 -11.34
N PRO A 201 -9.99 7.88 -10.44
CA PRO A 201 -11.35 7.38 -10.29
C PRO A 201 -12.14 7.55 -11.60
N ALA A 202 -13.04 6.63 -11.90
CA ALA A 202 -14.00 6.79 -13.00
C ALA A 202 -14.89 8.00 -12.75
N LYS A 203 -15.44 8.58 -13.83
CA LYS A 203 -16.42 9.65 -13.70
C LYS A 203 -17.68 9.15 -12.98
N GLY A 204 -18.00 9.78 -11.86
CA GLY A 204 -19.14 9.38 -11.05
C GLY A 204 -18.90 8.15 -10.16
N ALA A 205 -17.64 7.75 -9.98
CA ALA A 205 -17.27 6.65 -9.08
C ALA A 205 -17.90 6.83 -7.69
N LEU A 206 -18.49 5.74 -7.18
CA LEU A 206 -19.10 5.71 -5.87
C LEU A 206 -18.22 4.98 -4.86
N VAL A 207 -18.38 5.32 -3.60
CA VAL A 207 -17.72 4.66 -2.48
C VAL A 207 -18.74 4.31 -1.41
N PRO A 208 -18.53 3.22 -0.65
CA PRO A 208 -19.43 2.87 0.45
C PRO A 208 -19.56 4.04 1.45
N ASP A 209 -20.77 4.28 1.92
CA ASP A 209 -21.01 5.26 2.99
C ASP A 209 -20.62 4.66 4.35
N ILE A 210 -19.35 4.78 4.68
CA ILE A 210 -18.75 4.27 5.91
C ILE A 210 -17.97 5.37 6.63
N GLY A 211 -18.12 5.43 7.94
CA GLY A 211 -17.42 6.38 8.79
C GLY A 211 -16.02 5.94 9.19
N ARG A 212 -15.32 6.82 9.87
CA ARG A 212 -14.08 6.54 10.61
C ARG A 212 -14.34 6.72 12.10
N LYS A 213 -13.59 6.01 12.91
CA LYS A 213 -13.63 6.18 14.37
C LYS A 213 -13.26 7.62 14.74
N PRO A 214 -13.93 8.20 15.73
CA PRO A 214 -13.54 9.51 16.28
C PRO A 214 -12.21 9.42 17.02
N LEU A 215 -11.59 10.57 17.28
CA LEU A 215 -10.28 10.64 17.94
C LEU A 215 -10.25 9.93 19.30
N SER A 216 -11.33 10.03 20.07
CA SER A 216 -11.50 9.37 21.37
C SER A 216 -11.35 7.85 21.33
N ASP A 217 -11.68 7.22 20.17
CA ASP A 217 -11.64 5.76 20.02
C ASP A 217 -10.29 5.24 19.53
N ILE A 218 -9.41 6.13 19.09
CA ILE A 218 -8.11 5.79 18.48
C ILE A 218 -6.92 6.37 19.24
N SER A 219 -7.16 7.20 20.27
CA SER A 219 -6.07 7.85 21.00
C SER A 219 -6.42 8.07 22.47
N SER A 220 -5.38 8.16 23.29
CA SER A 220 -5.44 8.61 24.67
C SER A 220 -4.32 9.60 24.91
N PHE A 221 -4.60 10.67 25.68
CA PHE A 221 -3.61 11.66 26.08
C PHE A 221 -3.27 11.46 27.54
N VAL A 222 -1.98 11.35 27.85
CA VAL A 222 -1.49 11.33 29.23
C VAL A 222 -0.78 12.66 29.45
N SER A 223 -1.40 13.54 30.21
CA SER A 223 -0.85 14.84 30.64
C SER A 223 -0.53 14.79 32.13
N GLY A 224 0.58 15.44 32.54
CA GLY A 224 0.99 15.58 33.93
C GLY A 224 0.19 16.68 34.66
#